data_74c0e1ae092b32adb77f559e8ce0d859
#
_entry.id   74c0e1ae092b32adb77f559e8ce0d859
#
_cell.length_a   1.000
_cell.length_b   1.000
_cell.length_c   1.000
_cell.angle_alpha   90.00
_cell.angle_beta   90.00
_cell.angle_gamma   90.00
#
_symmetry.space_group_name_H-M   'P 1'
#
loop_
_entity.id
_entity.type
_entity.pdbx_description
1 polymer ?
#
loop_
_entity_poly.entity_id
_entity_poly.type
_entity_poly.pdbx_seq_one_letter_code
_entity_poly.pdbx_strand_id
1 'polypeptide(L)'
;MNRPAAALALFLITTLAQAADLPQQRLAPGGVARIALGASAEAPRASVEGIPVMVLRDGAQWVALVGIGLAAAPGEASLVMQKDGLERALPFAVQPHRYAEQRLKVAPGHVDLSPHDLARHEREAAHRKEVVQTFSQQLPATLRFAQPVPGRRSGSFGLRRVFNGQPRDPHSGMDIAAPQGTPVRAAAAGRVIDTGDYFFNGNTVWLDHGAGLLTMYCHLSAIGVKVGDVVPAGAPIGAVGMTGRSTGPHLHWSVSLNRAMVDPALFLGPAEPEK
;
A
#
# COMPACT_ATOMS: atom_id res chain seq x y z
N MET A 1 29.97 32.42 57.40
CA MET A 1 30.21 32.13 55.97
C MET A 1 29.21 31.02 55.57
N ASN A 2 28.01 31.44 55.06
CA ASN A 2 26.95 30.52 54.62
C ASN A 2 27.09 30.27 53.11
N ARG A 3 27.27 28.98 52.73
CA ARG A 3 27.21 28.56 51.32
C ARG A 3 25.76 28.18 50.97
N PRO A 4 25.20 28.68 49.88
CA PRO A 4 23.89 28.19 49.42
C PRO A 4 24.05 26.83 48.73
N ALA A 5 23.20 25.91 49.11
CA ALA A 5 23.03 24.62 48.41
C ALA A 5 22.22 24.86 47.12
N ALA A 6 22.81 24.58 45.98
CA ALA A 6 22.12 24.60 44.69
C ALA A 6 21.33 23.30 44.54
N ALA A 7 20.00 23.40 44.53
CA ALA A 7 19.13 22.29 44.23
C ALA A 7 19.06 22.09 42.70
N LEU A 8 19.59 20.96 42.23
CA LEU A 8 19.53 20.55 40.82
C LEU A 8 18.12 19.94 40.56
N ALA A 9 17.25 20.71 39.93
CA ALA A 9 15.95 20.21 39.48
C ALA A 9 16.12 19.31 38.25
N LEU A 10 15.92 18.01 38.43
CA LEU A 10 15.91 17.02 37.34
C LEU A 10 14.56 17.13 36.60
N PHE A 11 14.53 17.78 35.44
CA PHE A 11 13.36 17.75 34.57
C PHE A 11 13.25 16.37 33.91
N LEU A 12 12.36 15.53 34.39
CA LEU A 12 11.91 14.34 33.67
C LEU A 12 11.09 14.79 32.44
N ILE A 13 11.70 14.74 31.29
CA ILE A 13 10.97 14.89 30.01
C ILE A 13 10.24 13.54 29.78
N THR A 14 8.99 13.46 30.22
CA THR A 14 8.09 12.36 29.82
C THR A 14 7.72 12.58 28.35
N THR A 15 8.39 11.93 27.43
CA THR A 15 7.92 11.82 26.05
C THR A 15 6.62 11.02 26.07
N LEU A 16 5.49 11.69 25.93
CA LEU A 16 4.20 11.05 25.64
C LEU A 16 4.41 10.27 24.32
N ALA A 17 4.42 8.94 24.41
CA ALA A 17 4.42 8.09 23.23
C ALA A 17 3.09 8.34 22.49
N GLN A 18 3.18 9.06 21.38
CA GLN A 18 2.01 9.35 20.54
C GLN A 18 1.57 8.05 19.88
N ALA A 19 0.27 7.73 19.97
CA ALA A 19 -0.30 6.59 19.26
C ALA A 19 -0.07 6.77 17.75
N ALA A 20 0.37 5.73 17.08
CA ALA A 20 0.57 5.77 15.64
C ALA A 20 -0.79 5.89 14.94
N ASP A 21 -0.86 6.72 13.90
CA ASP A 21 -2.06 6.86 13.06
C ASP A 21 -2.16 5.68 12.09
N LEU A 22 -2.51 4.51 12.65
CA LEU A 22 -2.49 3.23 11.95
C LEU A 22 -3.58 3.14 10.87
N PRO A 23 -3.35 2.41 9.76
CA PRO A 23 -4.38 2.14 8.76
C PRO A 23 -5.55 1.39 9.39
N GLN A 24 -6.74 1.53 8.85
CA GLN A 24 -7.92 0.81 9.35
C GLN A 24 -7.70 -0.70 9.27
N GLN A 25 -8.03 -1.42 10.36
CA GLN A 25 -7.95 -2.87 10.37
C GLN A 25 -9.11 -3.48 9.60
N ARG A 26 -8.81 -4.45 8.73
CA ARG A 26 -9.78 -5.35 8.11
C ARG A 26 -9.16 -6.74 7.98
N LEU A 27 -9.64 -7.68 8.78
CA LEU A 27 -9.12 -9.05 8.80
C LEU A 27 -9.79 -9.90 7.70
N ALA A 28 -9.58 -9.53 6.45
CA ALA A 28 -10.17 -10.19 5.27
C ALA A 28 -9.24 -10.05 4.07
N PRO A 29 -9.39 -10.86 3.00
CA PRO A 29 -8.62 -10.68 1.77
C PRO A 29 -8.65 -9.24 1.28
N GLY A 30 -7.49 -8.67 0.94
CA GLY A 30 -7.31 -7.26 0.59
C GLY A 30 -7.27 -6.30 1.77
N GLY A 31 -7.26 -6.80 3.00
CA GLY A 31 -7.25 -6.00 4.23
C GLY A 31 -5.87 -5.86 4.87
N VAL A 32 -5.87 -5.29 6.06
CA VAL A 32 -4.70 -5.12 6.93
C VAL A 32 -5.00 -5.69 8.31
N ALA A 33 -4.15 -6.58 8.80
CA ALA A 33 -4.16 -7.02 10.19
C ALA A 33 -3.20 -6.17 11.03
N ARG A 34 -3.63 -5.79 12.23
CA ARG A 34 -2.80 -5.16 13.28
C ARG A 34 -2.59 -6.19 14.38
N ILE A 35 -1.36 -6.62 14.60
CA ILE A 35 -1.05 -7.69 15.54
C ILE A 35 -0.16 -7.12 16.64
N ALA A 36 -0.66 -7.14 17.87
CA ALA A 36 0.09 -6.67 19.04
C ALA A 36 1.25 -7.63 19.34
N LEU A 37 2.45 -7.08 19.45
CA LEU A 37 3.69 -7.83 19.77
C LEU A 37 4.11 -7.65 21.24
N GLY A 38 3.36 -6.85 22.02
CA GLY A 38 3.65 -6.52 23.41
C GLY A 38 4.70 -5.42 23.57
N ALA A 39 5.04 -5.15 24.83
CA ALA A 39 6.03 -4.14 25.18
C ALA A 39 7.44 -4.75 25.21
N SER A 40 8.43 -4.03 24.67
CA SER A 40 9.84 -4.32 24.82
C SER A 40 10.68 -3.09 24.56
N ALA A 41 11.93 -3.08 25.03
CA ALA A 41 12.87 -1.99 24.79
C ALA A 41 13.21 -1.90 23.29
N GLU A 42 13.47 -3.05 22.66
CA GLU A 42 13.81 -3.14 21.24
C GLU A 42 12.63 -3.65 20.41
N ALA A 43 12.59 -3.24 19.13
CA ALA A 43 11.60 -3.71 18.18
C ALA A 43 11.79 -5.21 17.92
N PRO A 44 10.78 -6.06 18.12
CA PRO A 44 10.85 -7.44 17.67
C PRO A 44 10.87 -7.47 16.13
N ARG A 45 11.45 -8.52 15.56
CA ARG A 45 11.27 -8.82 14.14
C ARG A 45 10.00 -9.64 13.96
N ALA A 46 9.33 -9.43 12.82
CA ALA A 46 8.15 -10.20 12.52
C ALA A 46 8.07 -10.52 11.03
N SER A 47 7.49 -11.69 10.71
CA SER A 47 7.28 -12.15 9.33
C SER A 47 6.01 -12.98 9.20
N VAL A 48 5.46 -13.03 8.00
CA VAL A 48 4.39 -13.95 7.61
C VAL A 48 4.89 -14.75 6.42
N GLU A 49 4.91 -16.07 6.50
CA GLU A 49 5.43 -16.97 5.45
C GLU A 49 6.88 -16.59 5.01
N GLY A 50 7.70 -16.15 5.97
CA GLY A 50 9.08 -15.71 5.71
C GLY A 50 9.21 -14.31 5.10
N ILE A 51 8.10 -13.63 4.79
CA ILE A 51 8.10 -12.25 4.30
C ILE A 51 8.12 -11.30 5.49
N PRO A 52 9.13 -10.39 5.59
CA PRO A 52 9.18 -9.44 6.68
C PRO A 52 7.97 -8.50 6.65
N VAL A 53 7.44 -8.18 7.82
CA VAL A 53 6.33 -7.24 7.97
C VAL A 53 6.76 -6.00 8.72
N MET A 54 6.06 -4.90 8.50
CA MET A 54 6.29 -3.64 9.20
C MET A 54 6.01 -3.81 10.69
N VAL A 55 6.98 -3.40 11.54
CA VAL A 55 6.83 -3.34 12.98
C VAL A 55 7.08 -1.91 13.43
N LEU A 56 6.16 -1.36 14.21
CA LEU A 56 6.23 0.03 14.69
C LEU A 56 5.69 0.15 16.11
N ARG A 57 5.97 1.27 16.77
CA ARG A 57 5.41 1.57 18.09
C ARG A 57 4.00 2.16 17.96
N ASP A 58 3.10 1.66 18.80
CA ASP A 58 1.78 2.22 19.04
C ASP A 58 1.61 2.41 20.55
N GLY A 59 1.80 3.62 21.04
CA GLY A 59 1.91 3.90 22.45
C GLY A 59 3.08 3.15 23.11
N ALA A 60 2.78 2.37 24.16
CA ALA A 60 3.78 1.60 24.91
C ALA A 60 4.09 0.22 24.28
N GLN A 61 3.38 -0.18 23.23
CA GLN A 61 3.49 -1.51 22.63
C GLN A 61 4.09 -1.46 21.21
N TRP A 62 4.59 -2.61 20.77
CA TRP A 62 4.94 -2.85 19.38
C TRP A 62 3.75 -3.50 18.66
N VAL A 63 3.54 -3.10 17.44
CA VAL A 63 2.48 -3.62 16.56
C VAL A 63 3.07 -4.00 15.22
N ALA A 64 2.73 -5.18 14.73
CA ALA A 64 2.99 -5.59 13.35
C ALA A 64 1.80 -5.24 12.47
N LEU A 65 2.07 -4.68 11.27
CA LEU A 65 1.08 -4.47 10.22
C LEU A 65 1.28 -5.54 9.15
N VAL A 66 0.24 -6.32 8.89
CA VAL A 66 0.26 -7.42 7.91
C VAL A 66 -0.74 -7.13 6.80
N GLY A 67 -0.25 -6.99 5.56
CA GLY A 67 -1.10 -6.96 4.39
C GLY A 67 -1.67 -8.36 4.10
N ILE A 68 -2.98 -8.46 3.93
CA ILE A 68 -3.67 -9.70 3.58
C ILE A 68 -4.00 -9.63 2.08
N GLY A 69 -3.32 -10.42 1.26
CA GLY A 69 -3.53 -10.41 -0.19
C GLY A 69 -4.95 -10.81 -0.61
N LEU A 70 -5.39 -10.36 -1.80
CA LEU A 70 -6.72 -10.69 -2.34
C LEU A 70 -6.95 -12.20 -2.55
N ALA A 71 -5.86 -12.96 -2.76
CA ALA A 71 -5.91 -14.41 -2.93
C ALA A 71 -5.84 -15.19 -1.61
N ALA A 72 -5.72 -14.51 -0.46
CA ALA A 72 -5.67 -15.17 0.83
C ALA A 72 -6.96 -15.95 1.11
N ALA A 73 -6.82 -17.21 1.51
CA ALA A 73 -7.96 -18.02 1.90
C ALA A 73 -8.47 -17.59 3.29
N PRO A 74 -9.79 -17.56 3.51
CA PRO A 74 -10.33 -17.43 4.86
C PRO A 74 -9.87 -18.59 5.75
N GLY A 75 -9.61 -18.29 7.02
CA GLY A 75 -9.13 -19.26 7.99
C GLY A 75 -8.12 -18.65 8.95
N GLU A 76 -7.35 -19.51 9.61
CA GLU A 76 -6.27 -19.10 10.50
C GLU A 76 -4.99 -18.86 9.70
N ALA A 77 -4.34 -17.72 9.94
CA ALA A 77 -3.01 -17.38 9.49
C ALA A 77 -2.11 -17.11 10.70
N SER A 78 -0.80 -17.11 10.52
CA SER A 78 0.14 -16.93 11.61
C SER A 78 1.24 -15.94 11.25
N LEU A 79 1.53 -15.04 12.18
CA LEU A 79 2.72 -14.20 12.17
C LEU A 79 3.78 -14.84 13.07
N VAL A 80 5.00 -14.94 12.58
CA VAL A 80 6.15 -15.36 13.38
C VAL A 80 6.85 -14.12 13.92
N MET A 81 6.85 -13.96 15.24
CA MET A 81 7.59 -12.93 15.95
C MET A 81 8.92 -13.51 16.44
N GLN A 82 10.02 -12.80 16.19
CA GLN A 82 11.36 -13.12 16.71
C GLN A 82 11.78 -12.04 17.71
N LYS A 83 12.06 -12.45 18.92
CA LYS A 83 12.50 -11.57 20.00
C LYS A 83 13.45 -12.32 20.95
N ASP A 84 14.57 -11.71 21.33
CA ASP A 84 15.56 -12.24 22.28
C ASP A 84 16.04 -13.68 21.92
N GLY A 85 16.20 -13.95 20.61
CA GLY A 85 16.57 -15.26 20.08
C GLY A 85 15.45 -16.31 20.10
N LEU A 86 14.25 -15.96 20.56
CA LEU A 86 13.08 -16.85 20.59
C LEU A 86 12.11 -16.52 19.46
N GLU A 87 11.51 -17.56 18.91
CA GLU A 87 10.41 -17.44 17.94
C GLU A 87 9.08 -17.75 18.60
N ARG A 88 8.07 -16.96 18.27
CA ARG A 88 6.69 -17.18 18.71
C ARG A 88 5.73 -16.98 17.56
N ALA A 89 4.87 -17.97 17.33
CA ALA A 89 3.75 -17.87 16.42
C ALA A 89 2.59 -17.12 17.08
N LEU A 90 2.05 -16.12 16.38
CA LEU A 90 0.90 -15.32 16.80
C LEU A 90 -0.21 -15.54 15.76
N PRO A 91 -1.24 -16.35 16.07
CA PRO A 91 -2.33 -16.62 15.14
C PRO A 91 -3.22 -15.40 14.98
N PHE A 92 -3.78 -15.24 13.77
CA PHE A 92 -4.84 -14.28 13.49
C PHE A 92 -5.81 -14.87 12.46
N ALA A 93 -7.08 -14.45 12.54
CA ALA A 93 -8.11 -14.96 11.64
C ALA A 93 -8.21 -14.09 10.38
N VAL A 94 -8.32 -14.72 9.21
CA VAL A 94 -8.74 -14.08 7.96
C VAL A 94 -10.22 -14.40 7.75
N GLN A 95 -11.07 -13.40 7.83
CA GLN A 95 -12.51 -13.52 7.70
C GLN A 95 -12.92 -13.67 6.22
N PRO A 96 -13.99 -14.42 5.91
CA PRO A 96 -14.55 -14.44 4.57
C PRO A 96 -14.99 -13.02 4.15
N HIS A 97 -14.70 -12.66 2.90
CA HIS A 97 -15.18 -11.43 2.31
C HIS A 97 -15.59 -11.65 0.85
N ARG A 98 -16.74 -11.13 0.45
CA ARG A 98 -17.24 -11.21 -0.91
C ARG A 98 -17.10 -9.86 -1.58
N TYR A 99 -16.28 -9.81 -2.62
CA TYR A 99 -16.21 -8.68 -3.51
C TYR A 99 -17.27 -8.77 -4.60
N ALA A 100 -17.73 -7.60 -5.07
CA ALA A 100 -18.65 -7.53 -6.20
C ALA A 100 -18.05 -8.21 -7.45
N GLU A 101 -18.92 -8.82 -8.27
CA GLU A 101 -18.54 -9.41 -9.55
C GLU A 101 -19.25 -8.69 -10.69
N GLN A 102 -18.51 -8.34 -11.72
CA GLN A 102 -19.01 -7.73 -12.95
C GLN A 102 -18.75 -8.69 -14.12
N ARG A 103 -19.83 -9.15 -14.74
CA ARG A 103 -19.76 -9.99 -15.93
C ARG A 103 -20.00 -9.14 -17.17
N LEU A 104 -19.05 -9.14 -18.10
CA LEU A 104 -19.10 -8.33 -19.31
C LEU A 104 -18.90 -9.23 -20.54
N LYS A 105 -19.68 -8.94 -21.59
CA LYS A 105 -19.42 -9.42 -22.95
C LYS A 105 -18.56 -8.39 -23.65
N VAL A 106 -17.38 -8.78 -24.09
CA VAL A 106 -16.39 -7.90 -24.75
C VAL A 106 -15.92 -8.54 -26.05
N ALA A 107 -15.35 -7.76 -26.96
CA ALA A 107 -14.76 -8.28 -28.18
C ALA A 107 -13.63 -9.30 -27.85
N PRO A 108 -13.44 -10.38 -28.66
CA PRO A 108 -12.45 -11.43 -28.36
C PRO A 108 -11.04 -10.89 -28.11
N GLY A 109 -10.55 -9.92 -28.88
CA GLY A 109 -9.23 -9.29 -28.69
C GLY A 109 -9.03 -8.56 -27.36
N HIS A 110 -10.09 -8.34 -26.59
CA HIS A 110 -9.99 -7.85 -25.21
C HIS A 110 -9.80 -8.98 -24.18
N VAL A 111 -9.97 -10.22 -24.61
CA VAL A 111 -9.89 -11.42 -23.75
C VAL A 111 -8.55 -12.11 -23.96
N ASP A 112 -8.20 -12.35 -25.22
CA ASP A 112 -7.02 -13.09 -25.61
C ASP A 112 -5.95 -12.12 -26.13
N LEU A 113 -4.79 -12.11 -25.49
CA LEU A 113 -3.65 -11.29 -25.91
C LEU A 113 -2.98 -11.89 -27.14
N SER A 114 -2.46 -11.04 -28.02
CA SER A 114 -1.54 -11.52 -29.05
C SER A 114 -0.29 -12.15 -28.43
N PRO A 115 0.42 -13.07 -29.12
CA PRO A 115 1.66 -13.62 -28.57
C PRO A 115 2.70 -12.56 -28.20
N HIS A 116 2.76 -11.46 -28.95
CA HIS A 116 3.62 -10.32 -28.66
C HIS A 116 3.24 -9.61 -27.36
N ASP A 117 1.94 -9.32 -27.17
CA ASP A 117 1.44 -8.63 -25.98
C ASP A 117 1.51 -9.51 -24.75
N LEU A 118 1.29 -10.83 -24.91
CA LEU A 118 1.46 -11.79 -23.83
C LEU A 118 2.92 -11.82 -23.36
N ALA A 119 3.88 -11.92 -24.27
CA ALA A 119 5.29 -11.91 -23.91
C ALA A 119 5.73 -10.59 -23.27
N ARG A 120 5.18 -9.44 -23.71
CA ARG A 120 5.37 -8.14 -23.05
C ARG A 120 4.84 -8.17 -21.61
N HIS A 121 3.58 -8.60 -21.45
CA HIS A 121 2.92 -8.69 -20.13
C HIS A 121 3.66 -9.61 -19.16
N GLU A 122 4.17 -10.76 -19.63
CA GLU A 122 4.91 -11.71 -18.79
C GLU A 122 6.23 -11.09 -18.27
N ARG A 123 6.98 -10.41 -19.11
CA ARG A 123 8.20 -9.69 -18.70
C ARG A 123 7.88 -8.60 -17.68
N GLU A 124 6.84 -7.81 -17.93
CA GLU A 124 6.41 -6.75 -17.02
C GLU A 124 5.87 -7.30 -15.70
N ALA A 125 5.19 -8.45 -15.71
CA ALA A 125 4.73 -9.12 -14.50
C ALA A 125 5.91 -9.64 -13.65
N ALA A 126 6.96 -10.16 -14.27
CA ALA A 126 8.20 -10.55 -13.58
C ALA A 126 8.86 -9.32 -12.92
N HIS A 127 9.02 -8.23 -13.66
CA HIS A 127 9.58 -6.98 -13.14
C HIS A 127 8.76 -6.42 -11.95
N ARG A 128 7.42 -6.38 -12.06
CA ARG A 128 6.57 -5.94 -10.94
C ARG A 128 6.73 -6.81 -9.69
N LYS A 129 6.95 -8.13 -9.85
CA LYS A 129 7.25 -9.01 -8.71
C LYS A 129 8.53 -8.62 -8.00
N GLU A 130 9.54 -8.11 -8.71
CA GLU A 130 10.77 -7.58 -8.13
C GLU A 130 10.50 -6.26 -7.41
N VAL A 131 9.79 -5.33 -8.04
CA VAL A 131 9.44 -4.03 -7.43
C VAL A 131 8.71 -4.20 -6.11
N VAL A 132 7.70 -5.07 -6.02
CA VAL A 132 6.92 -5.27 -4.79
C VAL A 132 7.70 -5.99 -3.67
N GLN A 133 8.89 -6.55 -3.96
CA GLN A 133 9.78 -7.11 -2.95
C GLN A 133 10.55 -6.05 -2.17
N THR A 134 10.50 -4.79 -2.60
CA THR A 134 11.20 -3.69 -1.91
C THR A 134 10.78 -3.61 -0.45
N PHE A 135 11.79 -3.63 0.42
CA PHE A 135 11.62 -3.50 1.87
C PHE A 135 12.77 -2.65 2.42
N SER A 136 12.59 -1.35 2.46
CA SER A 136 13.58 -0.43 3.05
C SER A 136 13.49 -0.46 4.58
N GLN A 137 14.62 -0.18 5.27
CA GLN A 137 14.70 -0.28 6.73
C GLN A 137 14.01 0.89 7.46
N GLN A 138 13.85 2.03 6.79
CA GLN A 138 13.18 3.18 7.37
C GLN A 138 11.69 2.94 7.54
N LEU A 139 11.10 3.48 8.59
CA LEU A 139 9.66 3.49 8.76
C LEU A 139 9.03 4.61 7.91
N PRO A 140 7.78 4.44 7.44
CA PRO A 140 7.03 5.50 6.79
C PRO A 140 6.89 6.72 7.68
N ALA A 141 6.96 7.91 7.10
CA ALA A 141 6.73 9.16 7.83
C ALA A 141 5.27 9.27 8.32
N THR A 142 4.35 8.63 7.62
CA THR A 142 2.93 8.54 7.99
C THR A 142 2.32 7.27 7.40
N LEU A 143 1.31 6.74 8.08
CA LEU A 143 0.46 5.65 7.58
C LEU A 143 -0.93 6.15 7.19
N ARG A 144 -1.18 7.45 7.31
CA ARG A 144 -2.36 8.12 6.78
C ARG A 144 -2.01 8.80 5.47
N PHE A 145 -2.60 8.35 4.40
CA PHE A 145 -2.38 8.86 3.06
C PHE A 145 -3.37 9.96 2.69
N ALA A 146 -2.91 10.93 1.92
CA ALA A 146 -3.78 11.84 1.21
C ALA A 146 -4.27 11.20 -0.11
N GLN A 147 -5.48 11.52 -0.53
CA GLN A 147 -5.97 11.10 -1.85
C GLN A 147 -5.10 11.77 -2.94
N PRO A 148 -4.53 11.00 -3.88
CA PRO A 148 -3.50 11.51 -4.81
C PRO A 148 -4.02 12.50 -5.85
N VAL A 149 -5.31 12.48 -6.16
CA VAL A 149 -5.99 13.42 -7.06
C VAL A 149 -7.36 13.78 -6.49
N PRO A 150 -7.85 15.00 -6.70
CA PRO A 150 -9.26 15.30 -6.44
C PRO A 150 -10.14 14.51 -7.41
N GLY A 151 -11.28 14.03 -6.95
CA GLY A 151 -12.21 13.30 -7.78
C GLY A 151 -12.96 12.18 -7.07
N ARG A 152 -14.03 11.72 -7.72
CA ARG A 152 -14.86 10.64 -7.19
C ARG A 152 -14.16 9.27 -7.38
N ARG A 153 -14.17 8.45 -6.37
CA ARG A 153 -13.76 7.04 -6.45
C ARG A 153 -14.73 6.31 -7.38
N SER A 154 -14.24 5.85 -8.54
CA SER A 154 -15.06 5.28 -9.62
C SER A 154 -14.91 3.77 -9.78
N GLY A 155 -13.86 3.17 -9.24
CA GLY A 155 -13.61 1.73 -9.25
C GLY A 155 -13.32 1.21 -7.85
N SER A 156 -13.89 0.05 -7.52
CA SER A 156 -13.75 -0.56 -6.19
C SER A 156 -12.61 -1.55 -6.17
N PHE A 157 -11.77 -1.46 -5.14
CA PHE A 157 -10.77 -2.49 -4.83
C PHE A 157 -11.44 -3.87 -4.67
N GLY A 158 -10.82 -4.91 -5.20
CA GLY A 158 -11.32 -6.28 -5.12
C GLY A 158 -12.41 -6.65 -6.12
N LEU A 159 -12.93 -5.68 -6.93
CA LEU A 159 -13.94 -5.98 -7.96
C LEU A 159 -13.45 -7.10 -8.88
N ARG A 160 -14.22 -8.18 -8.96
CA ARG A 160 -13.96 -9.31 -9.84
C ARG A 160 -14.61 -9.06 -11.20
N ARG A 161 -13.82 -9.16 -12.26
CA ARG A 161 -14.31 -9.05 -13.63
C ARG A 161 -14.28 -10.42 -14.32
N VAL A 162 -15.36 -10.76 -14.99
CA VAL A 162 -15.47 -11.99 -15.81
C VAL A 162 -15.81 -11.55 -17.23
N PHE A 163 -14.87 -11.74 -18.15
CA PHE A 163 -15.02 -11.37 -19.56
C PHE A 163 -15.32 -12.61 -20.37
N ASN A 164 -16.46 -12.64 -21.07
CA ASN A 164 -16.90 -13.78 -21.89
C ASN A 164 -16.83 -15.14 -21.14
N GLY A 165 -17.16 -15.13 -19.84
CA GLY A 165 -17.07 -16.33 -18.99
C GLY A 165 -15.68 -16.61 -18.40
N GLN A 166 -14.64 -15.90 -18.79
CA GLN A 166 -13.28 -16.06 -18.27
C GLN A 166 -13.03 -15.12 -17.10
N PRO A 167 -12.68 -15.60 -15.89
CA PRO A 167 -12.28 -14.78 -14.76
C PRO A 167 -11.01 -13.96 -15.08
N ARG A 168 -10.95 -12.75 -14.57
CA ARG A 168 -9.78 -11.87 -14.59
C ARG A 168 -9.27 -11.64 -13.18
N ASP A 169 -8.02 -11.23 -13.06
CA ASP A 169 -7.47 -10.81 -11.77
C ASP A 169 -8.36 -9.75 -11.15
N PRO A 170 -8.63 -9.84 -9.84
CA PRO A 170 -9.38 -8.82 -9.14
C PRO A 170 -8.71 -7.45 -9.24
N HIS A 171 -9.51 -6.39 -9.25
CA HIS A 171 -9.02 -5.02 -9.25
C HIS A 171 -8.18 -4.76 -8.00
N SER A 172 -6.88 -4.52 -8.17
CA SER A 172 -5.90 -4.45 -7.07
C SER A 172 -5.59 -3.03 -6.59
N GLY A 173 -6.44 -2.07 -6.94
CA GLY A 173 -6.31 -0.67 -6.55
C GLY A 173 -7.65 0.05 -6.48
N MET A 174 -7.59 1.36 -6.38
CA MET A 174 -8.72 2.27 -6.38
C MET A 174 -8.64 3.15 -7.63
N ASP A 175 -9.72 3.21 -8.40
CA ASP A 175 -9.83 4.16 -9.50
C ASP A 175 -10.43 5.47 -9.00
N ILE A 176 -9.83 6.59 -9.39
CA ILE A 176 -10.28 7.94 -9.05
C ILE A 176 -10.50 8.70 -10.35
N ALA A 177 -11.77 8.98 -10.67
CA ALA A 177 -12.14 9.72 -11.87
C ALA A 177 -11.66 11.17 -11.76
N ALA A 178 -10.86 11.61 -12.72
CA ALA A 178 -10.38 12.98 -12.82
C ALA A 178 -10.08 13.33 -14.28
N PRO A 179 -10.20 14.60 -14.69
CA PRO A 179 -9.87 15.02 -16.04
C PRO A 179 -8.43 14.73 -16.41
N GLN A 180 -8.18 14.41 -17.68
CA GLN A 180 -6.82 14.24 -18.19
C GLN A 180 -5.99 15.50 -17.93
N GLY A 181 -4.73 15.32 -17.53
CA GLY A 181 -3.85 16.44 -17.18
C GLY A 181 -3.95 16.90 -15.72
N THR A 182 -4.93 16.43 -14.95
CA THR A 182 -4.99 16.72 -13.50
C THR A 182 -3.70 16.27 -12.81
N PRO A 183 -3.02 17.14 -12.02
CA PRO A 183 -1.81 16.76 -11.32
C PRO A 183 -2.03 15.59 -10.35
N VAL A 184 -1.24 14.52 -10.51
CA VAL A 184 -1.17 13.40 -9.57
C VAL A 184 -0.09 13.70 -8.54
N ARG A 185 -0.45 13.61 -7.26
CA ARG A 185 0.41 13.93 -6.14
C ARG A 185 0.80 12.68 -5.35
N ALA A 186 2.02 12.68 -4.79
CA ALA A 186 2.45 11.63 -3.86
C ALA A 186 1.52 11.59 -2.64
N ALA A 187 0.90 10.44 -2.37
CA ALA A 187 -0.03 10.25 -1.24
C ALA A 187 0.65 10.43 0.13
N ALA A 188 1.95 10.15 0.21
CA ALA A 188 2.85 10.40 1.32
C ALA A 188 4.27 10.62 0.80
N ALA A 189 5.19 11.07 1.66
CA ALA A 189 6.61 11.15 1.30
C ALA A 189 7.16 9.76 0.98
N GLY A 190 8.04 9.68 -0.03
CA GLY A 190 8.62 8.39 -0.44
C GLY A 190 9.76 8.56 -1.45
N ARG A 191 10.36 7.43 -1.80
CA ARG A 191 11.37 7.33 -2.85
C ARG A 191 10.76 6.69 -4.08
N VAL A 192 11.01 7.25 -5.26
CA VAL A 192 10.64 6.64 -6.53
C VAL A 192 11.53 5.41 -6.75
N ILE A 193 10.91 4.23 -6.81
CA ILE A 193 11.62 2.95 -6.98
C ILE A 193 11.46 2.37 -8.37
N ASP A 194 10.41 2.79 -9.10
CA ASP A 194 10.19 2.36 -10.46
C ASP A 194 9.32 3.35 -11.23
N THR A 195 9.60 3.48 -12.54
CA THR A 195 8.79 4.22 -13.50
C THR A 195 8.83 3.54 -14.85
N GLY A 196 7.71 3.49 -15.58
CA GLY A 196 7.70 2.87 -16.91
C GLY A 196 6.34 2.94 -17.59
N ASP A 197 6.34 2.51 -18.88
CA ASP A 197 5.12 2.27 -19.64
C ASP A 197 4.84 0.76 -19.66
N TYR A 198 3.76 0.35 -19.01
CA TYR A 198 3.33 -1.04 -18.88
C TYR A 198 2.10 -1.31 -19.72
N PHE A 199 2.00 -2.49 -20.30
CA PHE A 199 0.92 -2.89 -21.20
C PHE A 199 -0.48 -2.62 -20.60
N PHE A 200 -0.72 -3.07 -19.38
CA PHE A 200 -2.00 -2.85 -18.71
C PHE A 200 -2.07 -1.52 -17.97
N ASN A 201 -1.02 -1.16 -17.24
CA ASN A 201 -1.02 -0.02 -16.33
C ASN A 201 -0.70 1.31 -17.04
N GLY A 202 -0.17 1.26 -18.28
CA GLY A 202 0.35 2.44 -18.96
C GLY A 202 1.49 3.11 -18.20
N ASN A 203 1.65 4.39 -18.35
CA ASN A 203 2.66 5.16 -17.63
C ASN A 203 2.40 5.06 -16.12
N THR A 204 3.39 4.54 -15.41
CA THR A 204 3.30 4.13 -14.01
C THR A 204 4.45 4.70 -13.20
N VAL A 205 4.16 5.05 -11.95
CA VAL A 205 5.15 5.42 -10.94
C VAL A 205 4.93 4.56 -9.68
N TRP A 206 6.03 4.04 -9.12
CA TRP A 206 6.04 3.36 -7.82
C TRP A 206 6.82 4.18 -6.80
N LEU A 207 6.26 4.34 -5.61
CA LEU A 207 6.92 4.95 -4.45
C LEU A 207 7.11 3.94 -3.34
N ASP A 208 8.31 3.91 -2.75
CA ASP A 208 8.62 3.25 -1.49
C ASP A 208 8.50 4.27 -0.34
N HIS A 209 7.63 3.99 0.61
CA HIS A 209 7.41 4.80 1.81
C HIS A 209 8.19 4.27 3.02
N GLY A 210 8.69 3.05 2.93
CA GLY A 210 9.45 2.39 3.99
C GLY A 210 8.80 1.10 4.50
N ALA A 211 9.59 0.21 5.04
CA ALA A 211 9.20 -1.04 5.70
C ALA A 211 8.17 -1.87 4.91
N GLY A 212 8.34 -1.95 3.58
CA GLY A 212 7.48 -2.72 2.69
C GLY A 212 6.12 -2.08 2.37
N LEU A 213 5.94 -0.78 2.67
CA LEU A 213 4.78 0.00 2.26
C LEU A 213 5.08 0.75 0.97
N LEU A 214 4.39 0.37 -0.10
CA LEU A 214 4.58 0.93 -1.43
C LEU A 214 3.25 1.48 -1.97
N THR A 215 3.33 2.49 -2.86
CA THR A 215 2.18 2.95 -3.65
C THR A 215 2.49 2.94 -5.15
N MET A 216 1.47 2.67 -5.96
CA MET A 216 1.56 2.65 -7.42
C MET A 216 0.51 3.58 -8.02
N TYR A 217 0.92 4.34 -9.03
CA TYR A 217 0.09 5.33 -9.73
C TYR A 217 0.14 5.03 -11.23
N CYS A 218 -1.00 4.70 -11.82
CA CYS A 218 -1.09 4.20 -13.20
C CYS A 218 -1.92 5.08 -14.13
N HIS A 219 -1.90 4.74 -15.42
CA HIS A 219 -2.61 5.39 -16.50
C HIS A 219 -2.23 6.86 -16.72
N LEU A 220 -1.03 7.24 -16.27
CA LEU A 220 -0.56 8.63 -16.32
C LEU A 220 -0.40 9.11 -17.78
N SER A 221 -0.76 10.37 -18.05
CA SER A 221 -0.45 11.03 -19.33
C SER A 221 1.01 11.48 -19.41
N ALA A 222 1.60 11.77 -18.24
CA ALA A 222 3.00 12.17 -18.10
C ALA A 222 3.54 11.71 -16.75
N ILE A 223 4.81 11.29 -16.73
CA ILE A 223 5.60 11.00 -15.52
C ILE A 223 6.48 12.23 -15.26
N GLY A 224 6.38 12.78 -14.05
CA GLY A 224 7.09 14.00 -13.63
C GLY A 224 8.32 13.74 -12.76
N VAL A 225 8.67 12.48 -12.52
CA VAL A 225 9.76 12.06 -11.62
C VAL A 225 10.54 10.90 -12.25
N LYS A 226 11.71 10.60 -11.69
CA LYS A 226 12.57 9.49 -12.13
C LYS A 226 12.96 8.61 -10.95
N VAL A 227 13.36 7.38 -11.25
CA VAL A 227 13.85 6.42 -10.23
C VAL A 227 14.99 7.04 -9.44
N GLY A 228 14.91 6.89 -8.11
CA GLY A 228 15.84 7.46 -7.15
C GLY A 228 15.42 8.80 -6.55
N ASP A 229 14.50 9.54 -7.17
CA ASP A 229 14.01 10.80 -6.60
C ASP A 229 13.32 10.55 -5.24
N VAL A 230 13.56 11.47 -4.29
CA VAL A 230 12.85 11.50 -3.01
C VAL A 230 11.82 12.62 -3.10
N VAL A 231 10.56 12.26 -2.93
CA VAL A 231 9.43 13.19 -3.06
C VAL A 231 8.73 13.40 -1.73
N PRO A 232 8.46 14.65 -1.34
CA PRO A 232 7.65 14.93 -0.17
C PRO A 232 6.17 14.58 -0.43
N ALA A 233 5.39 14.41 0.65
CA ALA A 233 3.94 14.26 0.56
C ALA A 233 3.33 15.44 -0.20
N GLY A 234 2.37 15.15 -1.09
CA GLY A 234 1.68 16.16 -1.91
C GLY A 234 2.49 16.70 -3.10
N ALA A 235 3.76 16.29 -3.29
CA ALA A 235 4.52 16.68 -4.47
C ALA A 235 3.90 16.14 -5.75
N PRO A 236 3.87 16.89 -6.87
CA PRO A 236 3.41 16.38 -8.15
C PRO A 236 4.40 15.31 -8.68
N ILE A 237 3.89 14.14 -9.07
CA ILE A 237 4.68 13.02 -9.58
C ILE A 237 4.30 12.65 -11.02
N GLY A 238 3.20 13.22 -11.54
CA GLY A 238 2.70 12.99 -12.88
C GLY A 238 1.36 13.68 -13.10
N ALA A 239 0.67 13.29 -14.15
CA ALA A 239 -0.65 13.81 -14.49
C ALA A 239 -1.59 12.68 -14.89
N VAL A 240 -2.88 12.81 -14.57
CA VAL A 240 -3.93 11.86 -14.96
C VAL A 240 -3.97 11.71 -16.48
N GLY A 241 -4.12 10.50 -16.91
CA GLY A 241 -4.26 10.14 -18.32
C GLY A 241 -5.18 8.95 -18.53
N MET A 242 -4.98 8.26 -19.64
CA MET A 242 -5.66 7.02 -20.00
C MET A 242 -4.74 6.08 -20.77
N THR A 243 -3.42 6.12 -20.47
CA THR A 243 -2.43 5.22 -21.08
C THR A 243 -2.62 3.79 -20.62
N GLY A 244 -2.05 2.83 -21.34
CA GLY A 244 -2.26 1.42 -21.09
C GLY A 244 -3.69 0.98 -21.39
N ARG A 245 -4.25 0.09 -20.59
CA ARG A 245 -5.59 -0.49 -20.81
C ARG A 245 -6.64 0.18 -19.96
N SER A 246 -7.04 1.38 -20.37
CA SER A 246 -8.03 2.23 -19.71
C SER A 246 -9.20 2.55 -20.65
N THR A 247 -10.39 2.74 -20.10
CA THR A 247 -11.62 3.11 -20.86
C THR A 247 -11.92 4.60 -20.83
N GLY A 248 -11.18 5.37 -20.06
CA GLY A 248 -11.35 6.82 -19.94
C GLY A 248 -10.38 7.42 -18.93
N PRO A 249 -10.26 8.74 -18.85
CA PRO A 249 -9.32 9.41 -17.97
C PRO A 249 -9.64 9.11 -16.49
N HIS A 250 -8.65 8.54 -15.78
CA HIS A 250 -8.69 8.30 -14.33
C HIS A 250 -7.29 8.01 -13.81
N LEU A 251 -7.11 8.09 -12.52
CA LEU A 251 -5.96 7.53 -11.83
C LEU A 251 -6.35 6.16 -11.27
N HIS A 252 -5.61 5.11 -11.63
CA HIS A 252 -5.58 3.87 -10.86
C HIS A 252 -4.49 3.98 -9.80
N TRP A 253 -4.87 3.88 -8.52
CA TRP A 253 -3.99 4.01 -7.38
C TRP A 253 -4.01 2.76 -6.51
N SER A 254 -2.85 2.16 -6.26
CA SER A 254 -2.73 0.95 -5.44
C SER A 254 -1.82 1.17 -4.24
N VAL A 255 -2.07 0.40 -3.18
CA VAL A 255 -1.21 0.28 -2.01
C VAL A 255 -0.77 -1.17 -1.88
N SER A 256 0.53 -1.39 -1.73
CA SER A 256 1.12 -2.69 -1.38
C SER A 256 1.70 -2.61 0.02
N LEU A 257 1.35 -3.56 0.88
CA LEU A 257 1.93 -3.72 2.20
C LEU A 257 2.51 -5.14 2.31
N ASN A 258 3.82 -5.23 2.52
CA ASN A 258 4.53 -6.51 2.63
C ASN A 258 4.22 -7.45 1.45
N ARG A 259 4.36 -6.95 0.23
CA ARG A 259 4.08 -7.65 -1.05
C ARG A 259 2.61 -7.97 -1.34
N ALA A 260 1.69 -7.65 -0.43
CA ALA A 260 0.25 -7.85 -0.62
C ALA A 260 -0.42 -6.55 -1.07
N MET A 261 -1.18 -6.60 -2.18
CA MET A 261 -2.06 -5.50 -2.56
C MET A 261 -3.23 -5.43 -1.59
N VAL A 262 -3.38 -4.27 -0.95
CA VAL A 262 -4.40 -4.00 0.07
C VAL A 262 -5.26 -2.82 -0.34
N ASP A 263 -6.47 -2.74 0.22
CA ASP A 263 -7.42 -1.67 -0.11
C ASP A 263 -6.86 -0.29 0.28
N PRO A 264 -6.62 0.60 -0.68
CA PRO A 264 -6.12 1.94 -0.42
C PRO A 264 -7.01 2.75 0.54
N ALA A 265 -8.31 2.46 0.58
CA ALA A 265 -9.24 3.15 1.47
C ALA A 265 -8.89 2.99 2.96
N LEU A 266 -8.18 1.92 3.33
CA LEU A 266 -7.76 1.66 4.71
C LEU A 266 -6.69 2.65 5.20
N PHE A 267 -6.00 3.30 4.28
CA PHE A 267 -4.94 4.29 4.56
C PHE A 267 -5.44 5.74 4.44
N LEU A 268 -6.63 5.95 3.90
CA LEU A 268 -7.20 7.29 3.80
C LEU A 268 -7.84 7.70 5.13
N GLY A 269 -7.76 8.98 5.45
CA GLY A 269 -8.54 9.58 6.52
C GLY A 269 -10.05 9.46 6.26
N PRO A 270 -10.91 9.83 7.24
CA PRO A 270 -12.32 10.02 6.98
C PRO A 270 -12.50 10.88 5.73
N ALA A 271 -13.43 10.50 4.84
CA ALA A 271 -13.75 11.33 3.69
C ALA A 271 -14.13 12.73 4.20
N GLU A 272 -13.47 13.78 3.71
CA GLU A 272 -13.98 15.12 3.96
C GLU A 272 -15.39 15.21 3.36
N PRO A 273 -16.36 15.76 4.09
CA PRO A 273 -17.69 15.97 3.54
C PRO A 273 -17.56 16.83 2.27
N GLU A 274 -18.17 16.37 1.19
CA GLU A 274 -18.29 17.16 -0.05
C GLU A 274 -18.91 18.52 0.30
N LYS A 275 -18.17 19.60 0.01
CA LYS A 275 -18.64 20.98 0.19
C LYS A 275 -19.59 21.36 -0.92
#